data_1ecdbc0be0f3712dec7307c9f4700d69
#
_entry.id   1ecdbc0be0f3712dec7307c9f4700d69
#
_cell.length_a   1.000
_cell.length_b   1.000
_cell.length_c   1.000
_cell.angle_alpha   90.00
_cell.angle_beta   90.00
_cell.angle_gamma   90.00
#
_symmetry.space_group_name_H-M   'P 1'
#
loop_
_entity.id
_entity.type
_entity.pdbx_description
1 polymer ?
#
loop_
_entity_poly.entity_id
_entity_poly.type
_entity_poly.pdbx_seq_one_letter_code
_entity_poly.pdbx_strand_id
1 'polypeptide(L)'
;MKSSTNFNPEDLLLGYANPAYDQHAKRLLAQKDVVARILKGVIPEFHEIDLTTIAEQCIEGEPEIGTIPVDMDKTNAARQTPKEIRGSNTESASPTEGWIRFDILFHAKVPQTGARITLIVNIEAQKTQSHNRLGYALLRRAVYYACRLISSQKETEFAKSNYNDIKKVYSIWICMDSPDSKSAINFYDMHERHLLRHTRAEKSDYDLLSIIMIYLGTDDSSNKLVRFLKLLFRDTEKSAAEKKKLLEEEFNLDISSDMEKEMNTMCNLSEGIFERGIV
;
A
#
# COMPACT_ATOMS: atom_id res chain seq x y z
N MET A 1 -33.96 27.68 -0.71
CA MET A 1 -33.86 26.80 -1.89
C MET A 1 -32.81 25.74 -1.60
N LYS A 2 -33.23 24.51 -1.31
CA LYS A 2 -32.34 23.36 -1.11
C LYS A 2 -32.06 22.76 -2.49
N SER A 3 -30.86 22.86 -2.99
CA SER A 3 -30.41 22.13 -4.16
C SER A 3 -30.25 20.67 -3.78
N SER A 4 -31.22 19.85 -4.20
CA SER A 4 -31.11 18.39 -4.18
C SER A 4 -30.16 18.00 -5.31
N THR A 5 -28.90 17.71 -5.00
CA THR A 5 -28.00 16.99 -5.89
C THR A 5 -28.58 15.58 -6.02
N ASN A 6 -29.18 15.28 -7.14
CA ASN A 6 -29.52 13.91 -7.53
C ASN A 6 -28.22 13.11 -7.66
N PHE A 7 -27.97 12.27 -6.68
CA PHE A 7 -26.92 11.26 -6.75
C PHE A 7 -27.41 10.18 -7.72
N ASN A 8 -26.77 10.09 -8.89
CA ASN A 8 -27.05 9.02 -9.83
C ASN A 8 -26.30 7.74 -9.37
N PRO A 9 -27.00 6.61 -9.12
CA PRO A 9 -26.35 5.35 -8.77
C PRO A 9 -25.33 4.86 -9.82
N GLU A 10 -25.46 5.30 -11.08
CA GLU A 10 -24.50 4.99 -12.14
C GLU A 10 -23.14 5.68 -11.95
N ASP A 11 -23.10 6.84 -11.28
CA ASP A 11 -21.83 7.51 -10.96
C ASP A 11 -21.02 6.76 -9.88
N LEU A 12 -21.70 5.99 -9.03
CA LEU A 12 -21.06 5.07 -8.09
C LEU A 12 -20.46 3.84 -8.80
N LEU A 13 -21.11 3.36 -9.86
CA LEU A 13 -20.63 2.24 -10.67
C LEU A 13 -19.43 2.64 -11.56
N LEU A 14 -19.33 3.90 -11.98
CA LEU A 14 -18.16 4.43 -12.72
C LEU A 14 -16.89 4.51 -11.85
N GLY A 15 -17.01 4.58 -10.53
CA GLY A 15 -15.89 4.48 -9.58
C GLY A 15 -15.29 3.07 -9.48
N TYR A 16 -16.05 2.04 -9.84
CA TYR A 16 -15.65 0.63 -9.92
C TYR A 16 -15.32 0.19 -11.37
N ALA A 17 -14.84 1.08 -12.19
CA ALA A 17 -14.85 0.95 -13.65
C ALA A 17 -14.06 -0.21 -14.24
N ASN A 18 -13.20 -0.93 -13.51
CA ASN A 18 -12.69 -2.22 -13.94
C ASN A 18 -12.10 -3.06 -12.78
N PRO A 19 -12.87 -3.98 -12.17
CA PRO A 19 -12.35 -4.88 -11.12
C PRO A 19 -11.15 -5.71 -11.59
N ALA A 20 -11.08 -6.01 -12.90
CA ALA A 20 -9.95 -6.74 -13.47
C ALA A 20 -8.67 -5.90 -13.44
N TYR A 21 -8.73 -4.61 -13.81
CA TYR A 21 -7.56 -3.71 -13.74
C TYR A 21 -7.03 -3.61 -12.31
N ASP A 22 -7.90 -3.42 -11.31
CA ASP A 22 -7.54 -3.37 -9.91
C ASP A 22 -6.83 -4.65 -9.44
N GLN A 23 -7.34 -5.82 -9.84
CA GLN A 23 -6.73 -7.09 -9.49
C GLN A 23 -5.32 -7.26 -10.10
N HIS A 24 -5.12 -6.88 -11.37
CA HIS A 24 -3.82 -6.95 -12.02
C HIS A 24 -2.82 -5.95 -11.42
N ALA A 25 -3.27 -4.74 -11.09
CA ALA A 25 -2.45 -3.75 -10.39
C ALA A 25 -1.98 -4.27 -9.02
N LYS A 26 -2.86 -4.90 -8.25
CA LYS A 26 -2.51 -5.52 -6.94
C LYS A 26 -1.49 -6.66 -7.11
N ARG A 27 -1.62 -7.49 -8.14
CA ARG A 27 -0.65 -8.56 -8.41
C ARG A 27 0.73 -8.02 -8.79
N LEU A 28 0.80 -6.93 -9.56
CA LEU A 28 2.07 -6.25 -9.85
C LEU A 28 2.67 -5.63 -8.59
N LEU A 29 1.85 -4.96 -7.79
CA LEU A 29 2.29 -4.38 -6.51
C LEU A 29 2.78 -5.45 -5.52
N ALA A 30 2.24 -6.66 -5.56
CA ALA A 30 2.66 -7.76 -4.69
C ALA A 30 4.00 -8.40 -5.10
N GLN A 31 4.56 -8.05 -6.25
CA GLN A 31 5.88 -8.55 -6.65
C GLN A 31 6.97 -7.99 -5.72
N LYS A 32 7.83 -8.86 -5.19
CA LYS A 32 8.86 -8.47 -4.21
C LYS A 32 9.79 -7.36 -4.70
N ASP A 33 10.14 -7.39 -5.98
CA ASP A 33 10.99 -6.37 -6.59
C ASP A 33 10.30 -5.00 -6.68
N VAL A 34 8.99 -4.97 -6.88
CA VAL A 34 8.18 -3.75 -6.84
C VAL A 34 8.08 -3.24 -5.40
N VAL A 35 7.74 -4.14 -4.48
CA VAL A 35 7.66 -3.82 -3.04
C VAL A 35 9.00 -3.30 -2.53
N ALA A 36 10.13 -3.94 -2.85
CA ALA A 36 11.45 -3.51 -2.42
C ALA A 36 11.78 -2.07 -2.86
N ARG A 37 11.39 -1.68 -4.07
CA ARG A 37 11.57 -0.31 -4.56
C ARG A 37 10.70 0.69 -3.82
N ILE A 38 9.47 0.31 -3.50
CA ILE A 38 8.59 1.15 -2.68
C ILE A 38 9.19 1.32 -1.29
N LEU A 39 9.54 0.22 -0.60
CA LEU A 39 10.13 0.27 0.74
C LEU A 39 11.38 1.15 0.76
N LYS A 40 12.34 0.90 -0.16
CA LYS A 40 13.57 1.69 -0.27
C LYS A 40 13.30 3.17 -0.51
N GLY A 41 12.26 3.49 -1.28
CA GLY A 41 11.97 4.87 -1.68
C GLY A 41 11.26 5.70 -0.63
N VAL A 42 10.55 5.06 0.34
CA VAL A 42 9.68 5.81 1.27
C VAL A 42 9.81 5.42 2.74
N ILE A 43 10.44 4.29 3.07
CA ILE A 43 10.63 3.87 4.46
C ILE A 43 12.09 4.12 4.87
N PRO A 44 12.34 5.01 5.86
CA PRO A 44 13.69 5.40 6.24
C PRO A 44 14.61 4.24 6.59
N GLU A 45 14.09 3.21 7.23
CA GLU A 45 14.83 2.01 7.64
C GLU A 45 15.41 1.21 6.47
N PHE A 46 14.92 1.42 5.23
CA PHE A 46 15.38 0.71 4.03
C PHE A 46 16.23 1.56 3.08
N HIS A 47 16.39 2.86 3.33
CA HIS A 47 17.08 3.76 2.39
C HIS A 47 18.49 3.31 2.03
N GLU A 48 19.25 2.79 2.99
CA GLU A 48 20.66 2.38 2.81
C GLU A 48 20.80 0.90 2.43
N ILE A 49 19.71 0.13 2.36
CA ILE A 49 19.74 -1.29 2.02
C ILE A 49 19.60 -1.44 0.50
N ASP A 50 20.37 -2.35 -0.11
CA ASP A 50 20.23 -2.63 -1.53
C ASP A 50 18.90 -3.36 -1.85
N LEU A 51 18.41 -3.20 -3.10
CA LEU A 51 17.11 -3.71 -3.52
C LEU A 51 17.02 -5.24 -3.44
N THR A 52 18.08 -5.94 -3.78
CA THR A 52 18.12 -7.41 -3.75
C THR A 52 17.98 -7.91 -2.33
N THR A 53 18.73 -7.32 -1.39
CA THR A 53 18.61 -7.64 0.04
C THR A 53 17.20 -7.35 0.56
N ILE A 54 16.58 -6.24 0.16
CA ILE A 54 15.20 -5.95 0.58
C ILE A 54 14.24 -7.01 0.04
N ALA A 55 14.31 -7.33 -1.24
CA ALA A 55 13.40 -8.29 -1.88
C ALA A 55 13.53 -9.71 -1.30
N GLU A 56 14.77 -10.18 -1.10
CA GLU A 56 15.04 -11.57 -0.74
C GLU A 56 15.05 -11.83 0.78
N GLN A 57 15.49 -10.86 1.57
CA GLN A 57 15.78 -11.07 2.99
C GLN A 57 14.90 -10.26 3.95
N CYS A 58 14.36 -9.12 3.48
CA CYS A 58 13.60 -8.23 4.37
C CYS A 58 12.08 -8.47 4.30
N ILE A 59 11.55 -8.91 3.17
CA ILE A 59 10.10 -9.19 2.99
C ILE A 59 9.81 -10.61 3.44
N GLU A 60 9.01 -10.76 4.50
CA GLU A 60 8.63 -12.08 5.03
C GLU A 60 7.49 -12.70 4.22
N GLY A 61 7.72 -13.92 3.73
CA GLY A 61 6.73 -14.65 2.91
C GLY A 61 6.54 -14.04 1.53
N GLU A 62 5.41 -14.38 0.90
CA GLU A 62 4.93 -13.69 -0.29
C GLU A 62 3.90 -12.64 0.14
N PRO A 63 3.96 -11.41 -0.39
CA PRO A 63 2.95 -10.39 -0.09
C PRO A 63 1.56 -10.91 -0.49
N GLU A 64 0.66 -11.00 0.49
CA GLU A 64 -0.70 -11.49 0.24
C GLU A 64 -1.60 -10.43 -0.37
N ILE A 65 -2.31 -10.82 -1.42
CA ILE A 65 -3.36 -10.03 -2.05
C ILE A 65 -4.68 -10.35 -1.34
N GLY A 66 -5.36 -9.32 -0.85
CA GLY A 66 -6.50 -9.45 0.05
C GLY A 66 -7.67 -10.30 -0.42
N THR A 67 -7.85 -11.45 0.19
CA THR A 67 -9.01 -12.31 0.02
C THR A 67 -9.62 -12.81 1.33
N ILE A 68 -8.99 -12.60 2.48
CA ILE A 68 -9.40 -13.19 3.78
C ILE A 68 -9.64 -12.12 4.86
N PRO A 69 -10.79 -12.16 5.59
CA PRO A 69 -11.10 -11.18 6.64
C PRO A 69 -10.23 -11.28 7.90
N VAL A 70 -9.87 -10.14 8.48
CA VAL A 70 -9.26 -10.02 9.81
C VAL A 70 -10.33 -9.62 10.84
N ASP A 71 -10.64 -10.52 11.78
CA ASP A 71 -11.56 -10.23 12.89
C ASP A 71 -10.89 -9.40 13.99
N MET A 72 -11.59 -8.39 14.52
CA MET A 72 -11.08 -7.48 15.56
C MET A 72 -10.71 -8.14 16.88
N ASP A 73 -11.39 -9.24 17.25
CA ASP A 73 -11.26 -9.89 18.56
C ASP A 73 -10.94 -11.39 18.48
N LYS A 74 -10.63 -11.90 17.29
CA LYS A 74 -10.26 -13.30 17.12
C LYS A 74 -8.81 -13.43 16.69
N THR A 75 -8.05 -14.10 17.52
CA THR A 75 -6.66 -14.44 17.28
C THR A 75 -6.50 -15.31 16.04
N ASN A 76 -5.56 -14.99 15.18
CA ASN A 76 -5.10 -15.86 14.10
C ASN A 76 -4.50 -17.19 14.62
N ALA A 77 -4.35 -17.35 15.94
CA ALA A 77 -3.84 -18.56 16.59
C ALA A 77 -4.70 -19.82 16.39
N ALA A 78 -5.95 -19.70 15.95
CA ALA A 78 -6.87 -20.83 15.83
C ALA A 78 -6.82 -21.58 14.48
N ARG A 79 -6.00 -21.13 13.50
CA ARG A 79 -5.82 -21.81 12.22
C ARG A 79 -4.38 -22.28 12.01
N GLN A 80 -3.96 -23.26 12.78
CA GLN A 80 -2.75 -24.02 12.50
C GLN A 80 -3.10 -25.21 11.59
N THR A 81 -2.93 -25.04 10.30
CA THR A 81 -2.62 -26.16 9.40
C THR A 81 -1.14 -26.04 9.02
N PRO A 82 -0.33 -27.08 9.29
CA PRO A 82 1.10 -27.01 9.06
C PRO A 82 1.38 -27.33 7.60
N LYS A 83 1.55 -26.34 6.74
CA LYS A 83 2.28 -26.46 5.46
C LYS A 83 2.10 -25.28 4.47
N GLU A 84 1.51 -24.16 4.86
CA GLU A 84 1.42 -23.01 3.96
C GLU A 84 2.21 -21.82 4.51
N ILE A 85 2.88 -21.13 3.62
CA ILE A 85 3.64 -19.90 3.84
C ILE A 85 2.69 -18.90 4.51
N ARG A 86 3.06 -18.41 5.69
CA ARG A 86 2.22 -17.52 6.49
C ARG A 86 2.24 -16.11 5.91
N GLY A 87 1.26 -15.80 5.09
CA GLY A 87 0.90 -14.41 4.81
C GLY A 87 0.08 -13.81 5.94
N SER A 88 0.02 -12.49 6.01
CA SER A 88 -0.80 -11.77 6.98
C SER A 88 -2.23 -11.64 6.45
N ASN A 89 -3.25 -11.88 7.29
CA ASN A 89 -4.64 -11.69 6.88
C ASN A 89 -4.90 -10.25 6.45
N THR A 90 -5.49 -10.05 5.27
CA THR A 90 -5.68 -8.76 4.65
C THR A 90 -7.05 -8.12 4.91
N GLU A 91 -7.96 -8.80 5.61
CA GLU A 91 -9.29 -8.29 5.92
C GLU A 91 -9.50 -8.16 7.42
N SER A 92 -10.09 -7.04 7.84
CA SER A 92 -10.48 -6.79 9.24
C SER A 92 -11.98 -6.53 9.31
N ALA A 93 -12.71 -7.34 10.04
CA ALA A 93 -14.14 -7.20 10.25
C ALA A 93 -14.47 -6.93 11.71
N SER A 94 -15.47 -6.07 11.91
CA SER A 94 -16.13 -5.87 13.18
C SER A 94 -17.63 -6.11 13.00
N PRO A 95 -18.32 -6.70 13.96
CA PRO A 95 -19.78 -6.90 13.89
C PRO A 95 -20.57 -5.61 13.68
N THR A 96 -20.01 -4.47 14.07
CA THR A 96 -20.65 -3.15 14.00
C THR A 96 -20.06 -2.22 12.94
N GLU A 97 -18.83 -2.48 12.44
CA GLU A 97 -18.11 -1.54 11.57
C GLU A 97 -17.89 -2.05 10.14
N GLY A 98 -18.29 -3.31 9.86
CA GLY A 98 -18.10 -3.92 8.55
C GLY A 98 -16.67 -4.43 8.30
N TRP A 99 -16.45 -4.89 7.07
CA TRP A 99 -15.20 -5.49 6.63
C TRP A 99 -14.22 -4.42 6.13
N ILE A 100 -12.97 -4.48 6.59
CA ILE A 100 -11.85 -3.75 6.01
C ILE A 100 -10.99 -4.75 5.23
N ARG A 101 -10.66 -4.42 3.99
CA ARG A 101 -9.74 -5.18 3.15
C ARG A 101 -8.49 -4.35 2.92
N PHE A 102 -7.34 -4.96 3.18
CA PHE A 102 -6.04 -4.42 2.80
C PHE A 102 -5.64 -4.99 1.45
N ASP A 103 -5.13 -4.15 0.56
CA ASP A 103 -4.74 -4.62 -0.77
C ASP A 103 -3.54 -5.55 -0.69
N ILE A 104 -2.49 -5.14 0.03
CA ILE A 104 -1.28 -5.94 0.25
C ILE A 104 -0.83 -5.74 1.69
N LEU A 105 -0.68 -6.82 2.44
CA LEU A 105 -0.24 -6.80 3.82
C LEU A 105 0.86 -7.85 4.05
N PHE A 106 1.96 -7.45 4.68
CA PHE A 106 3.08 -8.33 4.97
C PHE A 106 3.94 -7.80 6.13
N HIS A 107 4.79 -8.67 6.66
CA HIS A 107 5.83 -8.29 7.61
C HIS A 107 7.14 -8.02 6.86
N ALA A 108 7.83 -6.97 7.27
CA ALA A 108 9.16 -6.66 6.79
C ALA A 108 10.16 -6.65 7.96
N LYS A 109 11.34 -7.22 7.75
CA LYS A 109 12.45 -7.22 8.71
C LYS A 109 13.51 -6.25 8.26
N VAL A 110 13.97 -5.40 9.17
CA VAL A 110 15.09 -4.51 8.92
C VAL A 110 16.36 -5.15 9.51
N PRO A 111 17.37 -5.50 8.69
CA PRO A 111 18.62 -5.99 9.18
C PRO A 111 19.43 -4.85 9.81
N GLN A 112 19.33 -4.68 11.13
CA GLN A 112 20.17 -3.76 11.88
C GLN A 112 21.12 -4.53 12.80
N THR A 113 22.28 -3.92 13.12
CA THR A 113 23.28 -4.48 14.02
C THR A 113 22.69 -4.72 15.41
N GLY A 114 22.29 -5.95 15.68
CA GLY A 114 21.92 -6.46 17.01
C GLY A 114 20.43 -6.72 17.28
N ALA A 115 19.49 -6.14 16.56
CA ALA A 115 18.07 -6.45 16.70
C ALA A 115 17.35 -6.42 15.35
N ARG A 116 16.58 -7.46 15.06
CA ARG A 116 15.68 -7.46 13.89
C ARG A 116 14.42 -6.66 14.24
N ILE A 117 14.24 -5.49 13.62
CA ILE A 117 12.99 -4.74 13.72
C ILE A 117 12.02 -5.37 12.73
N THR A 118 10.86 -5.80 13.22
CA THR A 118 9.76 -6.26 12.36
C THR A 118 8.77 -5.12 12.19
N LEU A 119 8.41 -4.84 10.95
CA LEU A 119 7.43 -3.83 10.56
C LEU A 119 6.22 -4.53 9.95
N ILE A 120 5.04 -3.99 10.17
CA ILE A 120 3.83 -4.37 9.44
C ILE A 120 3.62 -3.34 8.34
N VAL A 121 3.61 -3.79 7.09
CA VAL A 121 3.49 -2.91 5.93
C VAL A 121 2.21 -3.23 5.18
N ASN A 122 1.38 -2.22 4.99
CA ASN A 122 0.20 -2.25 4.14
C ASN A 122 0.42 -1.33 2.94
N ILE A 123 0.16 -1.82 1.74
CA ILE A 123 0.21 -1.05 0.50
C ILE A 123 -1.18 -1.07 -0.15
N GLU A 124 -1.72 0.11 -0.41
CA GLU A 124 -3.03 0.31 -1.02
C GLU A 124 -2.89 0.99 -2.39
N ALA A 125 -3.53 0.42 -3.41
CA ALA A 125 -3.65 1.04 -4.72
C ALA A 125 -4.99 1.78 -4.82
N GLN A 126 -4.96 3.09 -4.99
CA GLN A 126 -6.15 3.92 -5.00
C GLN A 126 -6.31 4.67 -6.33
N LYS A 127 -7.35 4.37 -7.10
CA LYS A 127 -7.59 4.98 -8.40
C LYS A 127 -7.79 6.49 -8.32
N THR A 128 -8.54 6.97 -7.32
CA THR A 128 -8.76 8.40 -7.10
C THR A 128 -8.66 8.78 -5.64
N GLN A 129 -8.14 9.96 -5.36
CA GLN A 129 -8.12 10.57 -4.04
C GLN A 129 -9.18 11.68 -3.92
N SER A 130 -9.94 11.97 -4.97
CA SER A 130 -10.91 13.07 -5.02
C SER A 130 -11.99 12.91 -3.96
N HIS A 131 -12.11 13.90 -3.06
CA HIS A 131 -13.14 13.94 -2.02
C HIS A 131 -14.55 13.89 -2.61
N ASN A 132 -14.77 14.55 -3.75
CA ASN A 132 -16.07 14.58 -4.41
C ASN A 132 -16.50 13.20 -4.94
N ARG A 133 -15.55 12.38 -5.37
CA ARG A 133 -15.80 11.00 -5.84
C ARG A 133 -15.92 9.99 -4.71
N LEU A 134 -15.09 10.14 -3.66
CA LEU A 134 -15.08 9.21 -2.53
C LEU A 134 -16.15 9.52 -1.47
N GLY A 135 -16.61 10.78 -1.37
CA GLY A 135 -17.47 11.24 -0.29
C GLY A 135 -16.74 11.51 1.03
N TYR A 136 -15.42 11.28 1.07
CA TYR A 136 -14.56 11.50 2.24
C TYR A 136 -13.12 11.84 1.83
N ALA A 137 -12.35 12.39 2.78
CA ALA A 137 -10.91 12.61 2.59
C ALA A 137 -10.16 11.28 2.75
N LEU A 138 -9.45 10.85 1.70
CA LEU A 138 -8.72 9.58 1.66
C LEU A 138 -7.74 9.41 2.83
N LEU A 139 -7.05 10.49 3.23
CA LEU A 139 -6.13 10.45 4.37
C LEU A 139 -6.82 10.01 5.67
N ARG A 140 -8.10 10.36 5.88
CA ARG A 140 -8.85 9.88 7.07
C ARG A 140 -9.05 8.37 7.05
N ARG A 141 -9.32 7.81 5.86
CA ARG A 141 -9.38 6.35 5.69
C ARG A 141 -8.02 5.72 5.95
N ALA A 142 -6.93 6.32 5.47
CA ALA A 142 -5.57 5.83 5.70
C ALA A 142 -5.22 5.82 7.20
N VAL A 143 -5.56 6.88 7.94
CA VAL A 143 -5.42 6.93 9.40
C VAL A 143 -6.20 5.80 10.08
N TYR A 144 -7.48 5.65 9.71
CA TYR A 144 -8.33 4.60 10.28
C TYR A 144 -7.77 3.19 10.03
N TYR A 145 -7.31 2.90 8.81
CA TYR A 145 -6.70 1.61 8.44
C TYR A 145 -5.41 1.35 9.24
N ALA A 146 -4.56 2.34 9.38
CA ALA A 146 -3.33 2.22 10.15
C ALA A 146 -3.60 1.96 11.65
N CYS A 147 -4.61 2.65 12.25
CA CYS A 147 -5.05 2.38 13.62
C CYS A 147 -5.62 0.97 13.77
N ARG A 148 -6.33 0.46 12.77
CA ARG A 148 -6.84 -0.92 12.76
C ARG A 148 -5.70 -1.93 12.75
N LEU A 149 -4.64 -1.70 11.99
CA LEU A 149 -3.45 -2.56 11.99
C LEU A 149 -2.73 -2.55 13.34
N ILE A 150 -2.66 -1.42 14.04
CA ILE A 150 -2.15 -1.37 15.42
C ILE A 150 -3.04 -2.20 16.35
N SER A 151 -4.36 -1.98 16.30
CA SER A 151 -5.31 -2.68 17.17
C SER A 151 -5.35 -4.19 16.93
N SER A 152 -5.23 -4.63 15.68
CA SER A 152 -5.28 -6.06 15.31
C SER A 152 -4.05 -6.86 15.76
N GLN A 153 -3.00 -6.21 16.24
CA GLN A 153 -1.79 -6.88 16.76
C GLN A 153 -2.01 -7.56 18.10
N LYS A 154 -3.05 -7.17 18.84
CA LYS A 154 -3.37 -7.83 20.10
C LYS A 154 -3.70 -9.29 19.87
N GLU A 155 -3.10 -10.17 20.69
CA GLU A 155 -3.18 -11.63 20.61
C GLU A 155 -2.58 -12.26 19.33
N THR A 156 -1.95 -11.43 18.47
CA THR A 156 -1.18 -11.89 17.30
C THR A 156 0.31 -11.57 17.45
N GLU A 157 0.65 -10.30 17.61
CA GLU A 157 2.02 -9.83 17.81
C GLU A 157 2.37 -9.72 19.30
N PHE A 158 1.40 -9.35 20.13
CA PHE A 158 1.57 -9.27 21.57
C PHE A 158 0.35 -9.83 22.32
N ALA A 159 0.57 -10.38 23.51
CA ALA A 159 -0.49 -10.91 24.36
C ALA A 159 -0.54 -10.17 25.70
N LYS A 160 -1.71 -10.19 26.35
CA LYS A 160 -1.96 -9.56 27.65
C LYS A 160 -1.59 -8.08 27.63
N SER A 161 -0.58 -7.66 28.44
CA SER A 161 -0.13 -6.27 28.60
C SER A 161 1.29 -6.05 28.06
N ASN A 162 1.79 -6.90 27.17
CA ASN A 162 3.12 -6.79 26.58
C ASN A 162 3.13 -5.75 25.45
N TYR A 163 2.74 -4.52 25.72
CA TYR A 163 2.67 -3.44 24.73
C TYR A 163 4.02 -3.10 24.07
N ASN A 164 5.14 -3.48 24.68
CA ASN A 164 6.49 -3.30 24.11
C ASN A 164 6.71 -4.16 22.85
N ASP A 165 5.89 -5.19 22.63
CA ASP A 165 5.98 -6.06 21.45
C ASP A 165 5.19 -5.53 20.25
N ILE A 166 4.51 -4.38 20.38
CA ILE A 166 3.79 -3.73 19.28
C ILE A 166 4.79 -3.42 18.15
N LYS A 167 4.47 -3.91 16.97
CA LYS A 167 5.25 -3.65 15.75
C LYS A 167 4.84 -2.31 15.15
N LYS A 168 5.82 -1.57 14.65
CA LYS A 168 5.56 -0.33 13.89
C LYS A 168 4.80 -0.66 12.61
N VAL A 169 3.78 0.13 12.32
CA VAL A 169 2.92 0.01 11.14
C VAL A 169 3.28 1.09 10.13
N TYR A 170 3.50 0.68 8.89
CA TYR A 170 3.55 1.54 7.72
C TYR A 170 2.34 1.30 6.84
N SER A 171 1.54 2.33 6.59
CA SER A 171 0.41 2.31 5.67
C SER A 171 0.73 3.18 4.45
N ILE A 172 0.99 2.55 3.30
CA ILE A 172 1.44 3.19 2.07
C ILE A 172 0.28 3.22 1.08
N TRP A 173 -0.05 4.40 0.58
CA TRP A 173 -1.14 4.63 -0.36
C TRP A 173 -0.62 5.15 -1.67
N ILE A 174 -0.81 4.42 -2.75
CA ILE A 174 -0.43 4.80 -4.10
C ILE A 174 -1.68 5.32 -4.81
N CYS A 175 -1.77 6.64 -4.94
CA CYS A 175 -2.88 7.32 -5.59
C CYS A 175 -2.54 7.56 -7.06
N MET A 176 -3.36 7.00 -7.96
CA MET A 176 -3.14 7.11 -9.41
C MET A 176 -3.43 8.51 -9.94
N ASP A 177 -4.00 9.39 -9.11
CA ASP A 177 -4.21 10.81 -9.40
C ASP A 177 -3.62 11.70 -8.31
N SER A 178 -3.58 13.00 -8.57
CA SER A 178 -3.11 14.01 -7.62
C SER A 178 -4.09 15.20 -7.59
N PRO A 179 -4.28 15.87 -6.44
CA PRO A 179 -5.20 17.00 -6.30
C PRO A 179 -4.91 18.16 -7.24
N ASP A 180 -3.63 18.41 -7.51
CA ASP A 180 -3.13 19.52 -8.30
C ASP A 180 -2.38 19.09 -9.57
N SER A 181 -2.55 17.84 -9.99
CA SER A 181 -1.87 17.22 -11.13
C SER A 181 -0.35 17.10 -10.98
N LYS A 182 0.22 17.42 -9.83
CA LYS A 182 1.65 17.26 -9.52
C LYS A 182 1.90 16.00 -8.70
N SER A 183 2.98 15.32 -9.01
CA SER A 183 3.41 14.17 -8.23
C SER A 183 3.95 14.59 -6.87
N ALA A 184 3.59 13.87 -5.83
CA ALA A 184 4.03 14.14 -4.47
C ALA A 184 4.16 12.87 -3.64
N ILE A 185 5.03 12.89 -2.65
CA ILE A 185 5.11 11.88 -1.58
C ILE A 185 4.99 12.63 -0.26
N ASN A 186 3.94 12.33 0.49
CA ASN A 186 3.70 12.91 1.81
C ASN A 186 3.86 11.84 2.88
N PHE A 187 4.63 12.15 3.90
CA PHE A 187 4.88 11.28 5.04
C PHE A 187 4.21 11.87 6.29
N TYR A 188 3.41 11.06 6.98
CA TYR A 188 2.71 11.43 8.21
C TYR A 188 3.12 10.45 9.30
N ASP A 189 3.65 10.97 10.40
CA ASP A 189 4.14 10.21 11.54
C ASP A 189 3.80 10.89 12.87
N MET A 190 4.14 10.25 13.96
CA MET A 190 3.93 10.78 15.30
C MET A 190 5.19 11.48 15.80
N HIS A 191 5.01 12.69 16.32
CA HIS A 191 6.09 13.50 16.89
C HIS A 191 5.78 13.93 18.32
N GLU A 192 6.78 13.86 19.20
CA GLU A 192 6.72 14.41 20.53
C GLU A 192 6.87 15.95 20.47
N ARG A 193 6.02 16.67 21.19
CA ARG A 193 6.13 18.13 21.42
C ARG A 193 6.19 18.43 22.90
N HIS A 194 7.22 19.12 23.32
CA HIS A 194 7.38 19.53 24.71
C HIS A 194 6.56 20.81 25.00
N LEU A 195 5.51 20.69 25.81
CA LEU A 195 4.67 21.83 26.19
C LEU A 195 5.10 22.49 27.49
N LEU A 196 5.76 21.77 28.37
CA LEU A 196 6.25 22.29 29.65
C LEU A 196 7.72 21.92 29.87
N ARG A 197 8.00 20.68 30.20
CA ARG A 197 9.35 20.15 30.40
C ARG A 197 9.58 18.96 29.53
N HIS A 198 10.82 18.73 29.18
CA HIS A 198 11.22 17.50 28.51
C HIS A 198 11.27 16.34 29.52
N THR A 199 10.49 15.30 29.29
CA THR A 199 10.71 13.97 29.85
C THR A 199 11.28 13.09 28.75
N ARG A 200 12.15 12.18 29.08
CA ARG A 200 12.80 11.32 28.09
C ARG A 200 11.87 10.17 27.75
N ALA A 201 11.33 10.17 26.52
CA ALA A 201 10.72 9.00 25.91
C ALA A 201 11.63 8.54 24.76
N GLU A 202 11.83 7.25 24.61
CA GLU A 202 12.54 6.72 23.45
C GLU A 202 11.62 6.81 22.21
N LYS A 203 12.21 7.13 21.06
CA LYS A 203 11.43 7.26 19.82
C LYS A 203 10.66 5.96 19.48
N SER A 204 11.20 4.81 19.82
CA SER A 204 10.56 3.49 19.67
C SER A 204 9.26 3.33 20.44
N ASP A 205 9.03 4.15 21.49
CA ASP A 205 7.84 4.03 22.33
C ASP A 205 6.61 4.70 21.73
N TYR A 206 6.80 5.68 20.82
CA TYR A 206 5.70 6.43 20.23
C TYR A 206 5.69 6.45 18.68
N ASP A 207 6.81 6.22 18.01
CA ASP A 207 6.89 6.17 16.54
C ASP A 207 6.41 4.81 16.00
N LEU A 208 5.17 4.45 16.33
CA LEU A 208 4.59 3.13 16.03
C LEU A 208 3.69 3.14 14.79
N LEU A 209 3.43 4.31 14.19
CA LEU A 209 2.50 4.43 13.07
C LEU A 209 2.99 5.51 12.11
N SER A 210 3.11 5.13 10.83
CA SER A 210 3.40 6.06 9.75
C SER A 210 2.47 5.82 8.57
N ILE A 211 2.02 6.91 7.94
CA ILE A 211 1.20 6.87 6.74
C ILE A 211 1.96 7.58 5.63
N ILE A 212 2.02 6.96 4.46
CA ILE A 212 2.71 7.50 3.30
C ILE A 212 1.71 7.60 2.15
N MET A 213 1.52 8.82 1.65
CA MET A 213 0.65 9.08 0.50
C MET A 213 1.52 9.41 -0.70
N ILE A 214 1.50 8.57 -1.72
CA ILE A 214 2.21 8.73 -2.98
C ILE A 214 1.19 9.14 -4.04
N TYR A 215 1.29 10.36 -4.55
CA TYR A 215 0.41 10.88 -5.58
C TYR A 215 1.14 10.86 -6.93
N LEU A 216 0.55 10.17 -7.91
CA LEU A 216 1.08 10.08 -9.27
C LEU A 216 0.42 11.16 -10.13
N GLY A 217 1.05 12.33 -10.23
CA GLY A 217 0.61 13.45 -11.05
C GLY A 217 0.84 13.23 -12.55
N THR A 218 0.44 14.22 -13.37
CA THR A 218 0.71 14.25 -14.84
C THR A 218 2.07 14.86 -15.18
N ASP A 219 2.71 15.53 -14.22
CA ASP A 219 4.00 16.20 -14.37
C ASP A 219 5.16 15.23 -14.58
N ASP A 220 6.27 15.71 -15.12
CA ASP A 220 7.52 14.98 -15.19
C ASP A 220 8.25 15.08 -13.86
N SER A 221 8.18 14.02 -13.07
CA SER A 221 8.86 13.95 -11.78
C SER A 221 10.30 13.44 -11.94
N SER A 222 11.26 14.12 -11.30
CA SER A 222 12.65 13.65 -11.18
C SER A 222 12.80 12.52 -10.13
N ASN A 223 11.80 12.31 -9.27
CA ASN A 223 11.83 11.26 -8.25
C ASN A 223 11.78 9.87 -8.91
N LYS A 224 12.80 9.04 -8.63
CA LYS A 224 12.96 7.72 -9.25
C LYS A 224 11.81 6.77 -8.94
N LEU A 225 11.30 6.76 -7.69
CA LEU A 225 10.17 5.92 -7.31
C LEU A 225 8.89 6.36 -8.01
N VAL A 226 8.61 7.66 -8.06
CA VAL A 226 7.42 8.20 -8.74
C VAL A 226 7.44 7.85 -10.23
N ARG A 227 8.59 8.03 -10.91
CA ARG A 227 8.75 7.65 -12.33
C ARG A 227 8.49 6.15 -12.54
N PHE A 228 9.06 5.31 -11.68
CA PHE A 228 8.85 3.86 -11.69
C PHE A 228 7.36 3.50 -11.57
N LEU A 229 6.67 4.05 -10.55
CA LEU A 229 5.25 3.76 -10.33
C LEU A 229 4.35 4.31 -11.45
N LYS A 230 4.68 5.49 -12.00
CA LYS A 230 3.96 6.03 -13.17
C LYS A 230 4.10 5.13 -14.38
N LEU A 231 5.30 4.64 -14.66
CA LEU A 231 5.54 3.72 -15.77
C LEU A 231 4.75 2.42 -15.63
N LEU A 232 4.67 1.87 -14.41
CA LEU A 232 3.91 0.66 -14.14
C LEU A 232 2.39 0.86 -14.25
N PHE A 233 1.85 1.92 -13.61
CA PHE A 233 0.43 1.99 -13.32
C PHE A 233 -0.31 3.10 -14.05
N ARG A 234 0.37 4.14 -14.51
CA ARG A 234 -0.29 5.32 -15.05
C ARG A 234 -0.06 5.55 -16.54
N ASP A 235 1.09 5.20 -17.04
CA ASP A 235 1.45 5.42 -18.45
C ASP A 235 0.64 4.45 -19.33
N THR A 236 -0.46 4.96 -19.91
CA THR A 236 -1.35 4.20 -20.79
C THR A 236 -1.00 4.35 -22.25
N GLU A 237 -0.09 5.29 -22.61
CA GLU A 237 0.30 5.53 -23.99
C GLU A 237 1.38 4.55 -24.48
N LYS A 238 2.12 3.93 -23.55
CA LYS A 238 3.17 2.96 -23.88
C LYS A 238 2.63 1.55 -23.89
N SER A 239 3.01 0.81 -24.91
CA SER A 239 2.78 -0.64 -24.98
C SER A 239 3.50 -1.37 -23.85
N ALA A 240 3.05 -2.59 -23.53
CA ALA A 240 3.70 -3.42 -22.51
C ALA A 240 5.17 -3.72 -22.86
N ALA A 241 5.50 -3.88 -24.15
CA ALA A 241 6.88 -4.09 -24.60
C ALA A 241 7.77 -2.88 -24.37
N GLU A 242 7.27 -1.66 -24.64
CA GLU A 242 7.99 -0.42 -24.35
C GLU A 242 8.19 -0.22 -22.84
N LYS A 243 7.14 -0.47 -22.03
CA LYS A 243 7.25 -0.43 -20.57
C LYS A 243 8.30 -1.41 -20.07
N LYS A 244 8.27 -2.66 -20.53
CA LYS A 244 9.26 -3.69 -20.20
C LYS A 244 10.66 -3.21 -20.44
N LYS A 245 10.94 -2.72 -21.65
CA LYS A 245 12.26 -2.20 -22.03
C LYS A 245 12.72 -1.08 -21.10
N LEU A 246 11.85 -0.11 -20.79
CA LEU A 246 12.17 1.00 -19.90
C LEU A 246 12.39 0.54 -18.45
N LEU A 247 11.61 -0.44 -17.96
CA LEU A 247 11.78 -1.00 -16.61
C LEU A 247 13.12 -1.74 -16.50
N GLU A 248 13.52 -2.47 -17.53
CA GLU A 248 14.80 -3.17 -17.57
C GLU A 248 15.98 -2.18 -17.67
N GLU A 249 15.92 -1.21 -18.60
CA GLU A 249 17.02 -0.29 -18.89
C GLU A 249 17.21 0.79 -17.82
N GLU A 250 16.12 1.44 -17.34
CA GLU A 250 16.23 2.56 -16.39
C GLU A 250 16.19 2.13 -14.92
N PHE A 251 15.47 1.06 -14.63
CA PHE A 251 15.25 0.62 -13.25
C PHE A 251 15.94 -0.69 -12.89
N ASN A 252 16.59 -1.33 -13.86
CA ASN A 252 17.26 -2.61 -13.66
C ASN A 252 16.32 -3.63 -13.00
N LEU A 253 15.09 -3.72 -13.52
CA LEU A 253 14.07 -4.64 -13.05
C LEU A 253 13.99 -5.82 -14.02
N ASP A 254 14.28 -7.01 -13.52
CA ASP A 254 14.07 -8.25 -14.29
C ASP A 254 12.57 -8.57 -14.34
N ILE A 255 12.01 -8.54 -15.55
CA ILE A 255 10.58 -8.75 -15.76
C ILE A 255 10.30 -10.23 -15.95
N SER A 256 9.75 -10.88 -14.92
CA SER A 256 9.29 -12.25 -15.00
C SER A 256 8.14 -12.42 -16.01
N SER A 257 7.93 -13.64 -16.51
CA SER A 257 6.81 -13.98 -17.41
C SER A 257 5.45 -13.62 -16.80
N ASP A 258 5.29 -13.76 -15.51
CA ASP A 258 4.06 -13.43 -14.81
C ASP A 258 3.85 -11.92 -14.72
N MET A 259 4.89 -11.13 -14.41
CA MET A 259 4.83 -9.68 -14.47
C MET A 259 4.48 -9.17 -15.86
N GLU A 260 5.10 -9.72 -16.90
CA GLU A 260 4.83 -9.37 -18.30
C GLU A 260 3.37 -9.64 -18.67
N LYS A 261 2.82 -10.78 -18.24
CA LYS A 261 1.41 -11.13 -18.44
C LYS A 261 0.47 -10.13 -17.75
N GLU A 262 0.73 -9.79 -16.50
CA GLU A 262 -0.07 -8.80 -15.76
C GLU A 262 -0.01 -7.42 -16.42
N MET A 263 1.18 -6.97 -16.84
CA MET A 263 1.37 -5.70 -17.57
C MET A 263 0.63 -5.68 -18.92
N ASN A 264 0.72 -6.75 -19.72
CA ASN A 264 -0.01 -6.88 -20.98
C ASN A 264 -1.52 -6.78 -20.76
N THR A 265 -2.03 -7.48 -19.75
CA THR A 265 -3.46 -7.46 -19.44
C THR A 265 -3.93 -6.06 -19.02
N MET A 266 -3.14 -5.36 -18.20
CA MET A 266 -3.45 -3.97 -17.79
C MET A 266 -3.45 -3.01 -18.98
N CYS A 267 -2.49 -3.12 -19.90
CA CYS A 267 -2.44 -2.31 -21.12
C CYS A 267 -3.68 -2.52 -21.98
N ASN A 268 -4.03 -3.78 -22.28
CA ASN A 268 -5.22 -4.11 -23.07
C ASN A 268 -6.53 -3.63 -22.42
N LEU A 269 -6.63 -3.70 -21.08
CA LEU A 269 -7.79 -3.21 -20.34
C LEU A 269 -7.91 -1.67 -20.40
N SER A 270 -6.78 -0.96 -20.39
CA SER A 270 -6.77 0.50 -20.53
C SER A 270 -7.12 0.95 -21.95
N GLU A 271 -6.65 0.28 -22.99
CA GLU A 271 -7.03 0.53 -24.39
C GLU A 271 -8.53 0.32 -24.61
N GLY A 272 -9.08 -0.78 -24.11
CA GLY A 272 -10.52 -1.07 -24.23
C GLY A 272 -11.43 -0.06 -23.48
N ILE A 273 -10.92 0.67 -22.50
CA ILE A 273 -11.63 1.78 -21.82
C ILE A 273 -11.59 3.03 -22.71
N PHE A 274 -10.45 3.30 -23.35
CA PHE A 274 -10.26 4.44 -24.23
C PHE A 274 -11.17 4.35 -25.49
N GLU A 275 -11.24 3.17 -26.13
CA GLU A 275 -12.08 2.92 -27.31
C GLU A 275 -13.59 3.04 -27.02
N ARG A 276 -14.04 2.78 -25.80
CA ARG A 276 -15.46 2.91 -25.42
C ARG A 276 -15.87 4.31 -24.98
N GLY A 277 -14.95 5.28 -25.02
CA GLY A 277 -15.25 6.67 -24.68
C GLY A 277 -15.66 6.89 -23.21
N ILE A 278 -15.27 5.99 -22.33
CA ILE A 278 -15.54 6.08 -20.88
C ILE A 278 -14.31 6.73 -20.23
N VAL A 279 -14.18 8.03 -20.40
CA VAL A 279 -13.18 8.89 -19.71
C VAL A 279 -13.93 9.90 -18.86
#